data_54b7c207656af510ef7ecd785ee18e12
#
_entry.id   54b7c207656af510ef7ecd785ee18e12
#
_cell.length_a   1.000
_cell.length_b   1.000
_cell.length_c   1.000
_cell.angle_alpha   90.00
_cell.angle_beta   90.00
_cell.angle_gamma   90.00
#
_symmetry.space_group_name_H-M   'P 1'
#
loop_
_entity.id
_entity.type
_entity.pdbx_description
1 polymer ?
#
loop_
_entity_poly.entity_id
_entity_poly.type
_entity_poly.pdbx_seq_one_letter_code
_entity_poly.pdbx_strand_id
1 'polypeptide(L)'
;MTTMVKTGKWIAKHRILIVLIGILLLIPSVIGTIKTRINYDILSYLPESLETVKGQDVMVDEFGTGAFSMVVVEDMPLKDVQKLKNKFEEIEHVKKVLWYDDIADISVPTSMMPKDLKNIFFADDSTMMLVLFDNTTSSDEAMEAVTNMRAIVDKQCFISGMSGVVTDIKNLCLQELPIYVAIAALFSFIVLEITGTSFVVPILFLLCIGISILYNMGTNIFLGEISYLTQALVAILQLGVTMDYSIFLLDSFEENKKRFPGDKNRAMGHAISNTFKSIVSSSITTVAGFAALCLMTFALGKNLGIVMAKGVVIGVICCVTILPALILVFDKPIEKTRHKLLLSNMDRPSAFITKHYKVWLIIFLVMLFPAIHGNNNLKNYYNIDKSLPSTLDSNVANAKLQETFDMNNVHMVLLKKGLTSKEKTEMLDQIKDVDGVKWALGMD
;
A
#
# COMPACT_ATOMS: atom_id res chain seq x y z
N MET A 1 11.03 -5.94 45.64
CA MET A 1 9.98 -6.18 44.63
C MET A 1 10.19 -5.17 43.52
N THR A 2 10.54 -5.60 42.32
CA THR A 2 10.88 -4.71 41.21
C THR A 2 9.70 -3.82 40.87
N THR A 3 9.95 -2.59 40.42
CA THR A 3 8.93 -1.61 40.02
C THR A 3 7.95 -2.23 39.01
N MET A 4 8.45 -3.05 38.08
CA MET A 4 7.66 -3.74 37.06
C MET A 4 6.63 -4.73 37.66
N VAL A 5 6.95 -5.46 38.74
CA VAL A 5 5.96 -6.33 39.38
C VAL A 5 4.83 -5.52 40.03
N LYS A 6 5.14 -4.33 40.57
CA LYS A 6 4.10 -3.41 41.09
C LYS A 6 3.17 -2.91 39.98
N THR A 7 3.75 -2.48 38.86
CA THR A 7 2.98 -2.05 37.70
C THR A 7 2.12 -3.18 37.13
N GLY A 8 2.67 -4.38 36.98
CA GLY A 8 1.91 -5.53 36.48
C GLY A 8 0.75 -5.92 37.41
N LYS A 9 0.95 -5.86 38.73
CA LYS A 9 -0.13 -6.07 39.72
C LYS A 9 -1.20 -4.98 39.66
N TRP A 10 -0.80 -3.74 39.40
CA TRP A 10 -1.74 -2.63 39.24
C TRP A 10 -2.61 -2.84 37.98
N ILE A 11 -2.01 -3.23 36.85
CA ILE A 11 -2.71 -3.59 35.61
C ILE A 11 -3.71 -4.73 35.89
N ALA A 12 -3.27 -5.80 36.53
CA ALA A 12 -4.12 -6.93 36.87
C ALA A 12 -5.31 -6.55 37.78
N LYS A 13 -5.08 -5.66 38.74
CA LYS A 13 -6.13 -5.16 39.64
C LYS A 13 -7.17 -4.29 38.92
N HIS A 14 -6.73 -3.45 37.97
CA HIS A 14 -7.60 -2.51 37.26
C HIS A 14 -7.99 -2.99 35.87
N ARG A 15 -8.00 -4.32 35.62
CA ARG A 15 -8.23 -4.94 34.30
C ARG A 15 -9.47 -4.43 33.60
N ILE A 16 -10.62 -4.28 34.29
CA ILE A 16 -11.87 -3.81 33.67
C ILE A 16 -11.72 -2.35 33.20
N LEU A 17 -11.12 -1.49 34.02
CA LEU A 17 -10.88 -0.09 33.68
C LEU A 17 -9.97 0.03 32.46
N ILE A 18 -8.92 -0.79 32.36
CA ILE A 18 -7.99 -0.80 31.22
C ILE A 18 -8.70 -1.22 29.95
N VAL A 19 -9.53 -2.26 29.98
CA VAL A 19 -10.32 -2.69 28.82
C VAL A 19 -11.31 -1.59 28.41
N LEU A 20 -12.00 -0.95 29.36
CA LEU A 20 -12.93 0.14 29.06
C LEU A 20 -12.20 1.35 28.42
N ILE A 21 -11.07 1.76 28.97
CA ILE A 21 -10.23 2.81 28.38
C ILE A 21 -9.77 2.40 26.98
N GLY A 22 -9.34 1.14 26.81
CA GLY A 22 -8.96 0.60 25.51
C GLY A 22 -10.09 0.70 24.48
N ILE A 23 -11.32 0.34 24.86
CA ILE A 23 -12.49 0.48 23.97
C ILE A 23 -12.81 1.95 23.72
N LEU A 24 -12.75 2.82 24.72
CA LEU A 24 -13.01 4.24 24.57
C LEU A 24 -12.05 4.92 23.59
N LEU A 25 -10.76 4.56 23.64
CA LEU A 25 -9.73 5.06 22.73
C LEU A 25 -9.90 4.58 21.27
N LEU A 26 -10.71 3.56 21.01
CA LEU A 26 -11.05 3.16 19.63
C LEU A 26 -11.86 4.25 18.91
N ILE A 27 -12.69 5.03 19.64
CA ILE A 27 -13.53 6.09 19.03
C ILE A 27 -12.65 7.13 18.31
N PRO A 28 -11.71 7.83 18.97
CA PRO A 28 -10.83 8.76 18.28
C PRO A 28 -9.93 8.09 17.25
N SER A 29 -9.56 6.82 17.45
CA SER A 29 -8.72 6.08 16.50
C SER A 29 -9.46 5.79 15.18
N VAL A 30 -10.72 5.39 15.24
CA VAL A 30 -11.55 5.20 14.04
C VAL A 30 -11.76 6.52 13.31
N ILE A 31 -12.05 7.60 14.03
CA ILE A 31 -12.18 8.95 13.44
C ILE A 31 -10.87 9.36 12.77
N GLY A 32 -9.73 9.13 13.42
CA GLY A 32 -8.40 9.42 12.86
C GLY A 32 -8.11 8.61 11.61
N THR A 33 -8.46 7.33 11.59
CA THR A 33 -8.29 6.46 10.41
C THR A 33 -9.11 6.97 9.22
N ILE A 34 -10.36 7.37 9.43
CA ILE A 34 -11.24 7.87 8.36
C ILE A 34 -10.74 9.23 7.84
N LYS A 35 -10.20 10.09 8.72
CA LYS A 35 -9.71 11.42 8.34
C LYS A 35 -8.28 11.43 7.79
N THR A 36 -7.51 10.36 7.94
CA THR A 36 -6.17 10.26 7.37
C THR A 36 -6.27 10.08 5.86
N ARG A 37 -5.68 11.00 5.09
CA ARG A 37 -5.63 10.91 3.64
C ARG A 37 -4.71 9.75 3.22
N ILE A 38 -5.16 8.96 2.26
CA ILE A 38 -4.33 7.93 1.63
C ILE A 38 -3.81 8.48 0.31
N ASN A 39 -2.49 8.56 0.20
CA ASN A 39 -1.83 9.05 -1.00
C ASN A 39 -1.50 7.87 -1.92
N TYR A 40 -2.05 7.90 -3.12
CA TYR A 40 -1.83 6.89 -4.17
C TYR A 40 -0.74 7.32 -5.17
N ASP A 41 -0.21 8.55 -5.03
CA ASP A 41 0.81 9.09 -5.92
C ASP A 41 2.20 8.59 -5.56
N ILE A 42 2.76 7.75 -6.44
CA ILE A 42 4.12 7.26 -6.28
C ILE A 42 5.14 8.37 -6.57
N LEU A 43 4.80 9.30 -7.46
CA LEU A 43 5.69 10.40 -7.83
C LEU A 43 5.89 11.38 -6.67
N SER A 44 4.88 11.58 -5.83
CA SER A 44 4.96 12.44 -4.63
C SER A 44 5.97 11.94 -3.58
N TYR A 45 6.41 10.69 -3.68
CA TYR A 45 7.45 10.12 -2.81
C TYR A 45 8.86 10.25 -3.37
N LEU A 46 8.99 10.71 -4.62
CA LEU A 46 10.28 10.96 -5.22
C LEU A 46 10.92 12.25 -4.65
N PRO A 47 12.26 12.35 -4.63
CA PRO A 47 12.92 13.58 -4.22
C PRO A 47 12.53 14.78 -5.12
N GLU A 48 12.23 15.92 -4.51
CA GLU A 48 11.87 17.17 -5.21
C GLU A 48 12.98 17.68 -6.15
N SER A 49 14.21 17.19 -5.98
CA SER A 49 15.35 17.54 -6.83
C SER A 49 15.27 16.95 -8.24
N LEU A 50 14.45 15.92 -8.45
CA LEU A 50 14.33 15.27 -9.75
C LEU A 50 13.60 16.16 -10.77
N GLU A 51 14.08 16.13 -12.01
CA GLU A 51 13.50 16.94 -13.09
C GLU A 51 12.05 16.60 -13.39
N THR A 52 11.66 15.33 -13.28
CA THR A 52 10.27 14.88 -13.48
C THR A 52 9.34 15.51 -12.46
N VAL A 53 9.74 15.58 -11.18
CA VAL A 53 8.93 16.22 -10.11
C VAL A 53 8.79 17.70 -10.37
N LYS A 54 9.91 18.40 -10.65
CA LYS A 54 9.90 19.82 -11.02
C LYS A 54 9.06 20.09 -12.26
N GLY A 55 9.13 19.21 -13.26
CA GLY A 55 8.33 19.31 -14.46
C GLY A 55 6.82 19.20 -14.16
N GLN A 56 6.44 18.32 -13.26
CA GLN A 56 5.04 18.19 -12.82
C GLN A 56 4.56 19.45 -12.10
N ASP A 57 5.37 20.02 -11.22
CA ASP A 57 5.03 21.27 -10.52
C ASP A 57 4.84 22.42 -11.52
N VAL A 58 5.74 22.56 -12.50
CA VAL A 58 5.60 23.55 -13.58
C VAL A 58 4.33 23.32 -14.41
N MET A 59 3.97 22.06 -14.70
CA MET A 59 2.73 21.73 -15.43
C MET A 59 1.48 22.19 -14.67
N VAL A 60 1.46 22.00 -13.35
CA VAL A 60 0.34 22.44 -12.49
C VAL A 60 0.32 23.95 -12.36
N ASP A 61 1.44 24.57 -12.00
CA ASP A 61 1.51 25.99 -11.62
C ASP A 61 1.39 26.93 -12.83
N GLU A 62 2.06 26.61 -13.95
CA GLU A 62 2.13 27.50 -15.12
C GLU A 62 1.08 27.14 -16.18
N PHE A 63 0.77 25.84 -16.35
CA PHE A 63 -0.18 25.39 -17.35
C PHE A 63 -1.54 25.01 -16.76
N GLY A 64 -1.66 24.91 -15.43
CA GLY A 64 -2.87 24.50 -14.74
C GLY A 64 -3.33 23.09 -15.15
N THR A 65 -2.42 22.22 -15.59
CA THR A 65 -2.68 20.85 -16.03
C THR A 65 -1.77 19.93 -15.25
N GLY A 66 -2.34 19.08 -14.39
CA GLY A 66 -1.56 18.22 -13.52
C GLY A 66 -1.48 16.78 -14.01
N ALA A 67 -2.41 16.36 -14.86
CA ALA A 67 -2.49 15.00 -15.35
C ALA A 67 -3.14 14.93 -16.74
N PHE A 68 -2.95 13.78 -17.36
CA PHE A 68 -3.64 13.46 -18.63
C PHE A 68 -3.97 11.98 -18.72
N SER A 69 -4.98 11.66 -19.54
CA SER A 69 -5.34 10.31 -19.96
C SER A 69 -5.54 10.27 -21.47
N MET A 70 -5.24 9.13 -22.07
CA MET A 70 -5.56 8.88 -23.46
C MET A 70 -6.78 7.97 -23.55
N VAL A 71 -7.72 8.32 -24.38
CA VAL A 71 -8.94 7.55 -24.60
C VAL A 71 -8.93 7.01 -26.01
N VAL A 72 -8.89 5.69 -26.13
CA VAL A 72 -9.05 4.99 -27.41
C VAL A 72 -10.51 4.66 -27.58
N VAL A 73 -11.07 5.02 -28.73
CA VAL A 73 -12.48 4.74 -29.12
C VAL A 73 -12.48 3.91 -30.38
N GLU A 74 -13.08 2.72 -30.32
CA GLU A 74 -13.16 1.75 -31.42
C GLU A 74 -14.56 1.76 -32.06
N ASP A 75 -14.63 1.56 -33.34
CA ASP A 75 -15.87 1.34 -34.11
C ASP A 75 -17.02 2.34 -33.85
N MET A 76 -16.69 3.61 -33.56
CA MET A 76 -17.68 4.65 -33.27
C MET A 76 -17.71 5.70 -34.39
N PRO A 77 -18.89 6.12 -34.88
CA PRO A 77 -19.00 7.20 -35.84
C PRO A 77 -18.42 8.51 -35.30
N LEU A 78 -17.66 9.26 -36.09
CA LEU A 78 -16.98 10.49 -35.69
C LEU A 78 -17.88 11.51 -34.99
N LYS A 79 -19.16 11.63 -35.45
CA LYS A 79 -20.15 12.51 -34.78
C LYS A 79 -20.50 12.07 -33.37
N ASP A 80 -20.48 10.78 -33.10
CA ASP A 80 -20.76 10.26 -31.76
C ASP A 80 -19.52 10.37 -30.88
N VAL A 81 -18.32 10.23 -31.44
CA VAL A 81 -17.05 10.54 -30.76
C VAL A 81 -17.01 12.01 -30.33
N GLN A 82 -17.44 12.94 -31.21
CA GLN A 82 -17.54 14.36 -30.89
C GLN A 82 -18.53 14.63 -29.73
N LYS A 83 -19.68 13.96 -29.73
CA LYS A 83 -20.61 14.05 -28.59
C LYS A 83 -20.00 13.50 -27.30
N LEU A 84 -19.24 12.41 -27.40
CA LEU A 84 -18.52 11.84 -26.25
C LEU A 84 -17.47 12.80 -25.72
N LYS A 85 -16.68 13.43 -26.62
CA LYS A 85 -15.74 14.50 -26.27
C LYS A 85 -16.41 15.60 -25.45
N ASN A 86 -17.53 16.13 -25.96
CA ASN A 86 -18.28 17.21 -25.26
C ASN A 86 -18.76 16.74 -23.88
N LYS A 87 -19.25 15.50 -23.76
CA LYS A 87 -19.63 14.94 -22.47
C LYS A 87 -18.45 14.83 -21.49
N PHE A 88 -17.26 14.49 -21.99
CA PHE A 88 -16.07 14.47 -21.16
C PHE A 88 -15.68 15.88 -20.67
N GLU A 89 -15.81 16.89 -21.51
CA GLU A 89 -15.54 18.30 -21.15
C GLU A 89 -16.53 18.86 -20.12
N GLU A 90 -17.72 18.27 -19.99
CA GLU A 90 -18.72 18.62 -18.97
C GLU A 90 -18.43 17.98 -17.60
N ILE A 91 -17.51 17.00 -17.53
CA ILE A 91 -17.14 16.34 -16.27
C ILE A 91 -16.27 17.30 -15.44
N GLU A 92 -16.63 17.44 -14.19
CA GLU A 92 -15.84 18.22 -13.22
C GLU A 92 -14.39 17.69 -13.17
N HIS A 93 -13.42 18.63 -13.09
CA HIS A 93 -11.97 18.35 -13.12
C HIS A 93 -11.40 17.88 -14.46
N VAL A 94 -12.19 17.74 -15.50
CA VAL A 94 -11.70 17.65 -16.87
C VAL A 94 -11.48 19.06 -17.39
N LYS A 95 -10.23 19.43 -17.63
CA LYS A 95 -9.87 20.76 -18.10
C LYS A 95 -10.15 20.96 -19.58
N LYS A 96 -9.73 19.98 -20.39
CA LYS A 96 -9.90 20.01 -21.85
C LYS A 96 -9.75 18.61 -22.43
N VAL A 97 -10.46 18.34 -23.50
CA VAL A 97 -10.28 17.13 -24.33
C VAL A 97 -9.75 17.55 -25.68
N LEU A 98 -8.55 17.09 -26.03
CA LEU A 98 -7.92 17.35 -27.31
C LEU A 98 -8.21 16.19 -28.25
N TRP A 99 -8.77 16.50 -29.38
CA TRP A 99 -9.02 15.58 -30.48
C TRP A 99 -8.74 16.27 -31.81
N TYR A 100 -8.82 15.55 -32.92
CA TYR A 100 -8.50 16.14 -34.19
C TYR A 100 -9.42 17.30 -34.61
N ASP A 101 -10.64 17.38 -34.06
CA ASP A 101 -11.59 18.47 -34.34
C ASP A 101 -11.15 19.83 -33.77
N ASP A 102 -10.19 19.84 -32.86
CA ASP A 102 -9.51 21.07 -32.42
C ASP A 102 -8.51 21.61 -33.47
N ILE A 103 -8.13 20.79 -34.47
CA ILE A 103 -7.15 21.12 -35.50
C ILE A 103 -7.79 21.26 -36.87
N ALA A 104 -8.78 20.40 -37.17
CA ALA A 104 -9.45 20.36 -38.47
C ALA A 104 -10.95 20.11 -38.27
N ASP A 105 -11.78 20.69 -39.16
CA ASP A 105 -13.23 20.47 -39.13
C ASP A 105 -13.56 18.99 -39.36
N ILE A 106 -14.53 18.47 -38.61
CA ILE A 106 -14.98 17.07 -38.69
C ILE A 106 -15.53 16.67 -40.04
N SER A 107 -15.94 17.64 -40.87
CA SER A 107 -16.40 17.43 -42.25
C SER A 107 -15.27 17.16 -43.22
N VAL A 108 -14.01 17.43 -42.87
CA VAL A 108 -12.83 17.15 -43.70
C VAL A 108 -12.56 15.64 -43.67
N PRO A 109 -12.58 14.98 -44.85
CA PRO A 109 -12.25 13.57 -44.90
C PRO A 109 -10.85 13.28 -44.35
N THR A 110 -10.72 12.23 -43.53
CA THR A 110 -9.44 11.83 -42.94
C THR A 110 -8.34 11.53 -43.97
N SER A 111 -8.72 11.24 -45.22
CA SER A 111 -7.80 11.06 -46.34
C SER A 111 -7.09 12.33 -46.78
N MET A 112 -7.63 13.51 -46.45
CA MET A 112 -7.04 14.82 -46.77
C MET A 112 -6.15 15.38 -45.68
N MET A 113 -6.06 14.70 -44.53
CA MET A 113 -5.19 15.12 -43.44
C MET A 113 -3.71 14.83 -43.71
N PRO A 114 -2.79 15.66 -43.17
CA PRO A 114 -1.38 15.31 -43.14
C PRO A 114 -1.19 13.95 -42.48
N LYS A 115 -0.32 13.12 -43.05
CA LYS A 115 -0.11 11.73 -42.56
C LYS A 115 0.27 11.69 -41.08
N ASP A 116 1.08 12.63 -40.65
CA ASP A 116 1.55 12.68 -39.24
C ASP A 116 0.39 12.93 -38.27
N LEU A 117 -0.49 13.87 -38.56
CA LEU A 117 -1.70 14.14 -37.77
C LEU A 117 -2.68 12.96 -37.80
N LYS A 118 -2.88 12.38 -39.00
CA LYS A 118 -3.74 11.22 -39.13
C LYS A 118 -3.26 10.06 -38.26
N ASN A 119 -1.98 9.72 -38.29
CA ASN A 119 -1.40 8.59 -37.55
C ASN A 119 -1.43 8.77 -36.03
N ILE A 120 -1.61 10.00 -35.54
CA ILE A 120 -1.73 10.29 -34.10
C ILE A 120 -3.15 10.01 -33.63
N PHE A 121 -4.15 10.48 -34.36
CA PHE A 121 -5.53 10.44 -33.95
C PHE A 121 -6.31 9.23 -34.48
N PHE A 122 -5.82 8.56 -35.51
CA PHE A 122 -6.52 7.49 -36.17
C PHE A 122 -5.59 6.31 -36.48
N ALA A 123 -6.03 5.13 -36.14
CA ALA A 123 -5.42 3.87 -36.51
C ALA A 123 -6.52 2.82 -36.70
N ASP A 124 -6.52 2.17 -37.88
CA ASP A 124 -7.57 1.26 -38.30
C ASP A 124 -8.97 1.89 -38.13
N ASP A 125 -9.91 1.22 -37.46
CA ASP A 125 -11.25 1.73 -37.17
C ASP A 125 -11.33 2.43 -35.79
N SER A 126 -10.19 2.88 -35.28
CA SER A 126 -10.08 3.49 -33.93
C SER A 126 -9.64 4.94 -34.01
N THR A 127 -10.08 5.73 -33.04
CA THR A 127 -9.60 7.10 -32.84
C THR A 127 -9.15 7.31 -31.40
N MET A 128 -8.24 8.27 -31.20
CA MET A 128 -7.67 8.59 -29.89
C MET A 128 -7.93 10.03 -29.50
N MET A 129 -8.31 10.26 -28.25
CA MET A 129 -8.43 11.58 -27.63
C MET A 129 -7.45 11.71 -26.47
N LEU A 130 -6.94 12.92 -26.24
CA LEU A 130 -6.13 13.26 -25.06
C LEU A 130 -6.99 14.10 -24.12
N VAL A 131 -7.20 13.58 -22.91
CA VAL A 131 -7.97 14.25 -21.86
C VAL A 131 -6.99 14.85 -20.85
N LEU A 132 -7.09 16.16 -20.62
CA LEU A 132 -6.29 16.92 -19.68
C LEU A 132 -7.10 17.19 -18.42
N PHE A 133 -6.51 16.96 -17.25
CA PHE A 133 -7.10 17.24 -15.94
C PHE A 133 -6.48 18.49 -15.32
N ASP A 134 -7.24 19.19 -14.50
CA ASP A 134 -6.80 20.40 -13.80
C ASP A 134 -5.93 20.10 -12.56
N ASN A 135 -5.97 18.86 -12.05
CA ASN A 135 -5.26 18.40 -10.87
C ASN A 135 -4.21 17.31 -11.20
N THR A 136 -3.39 16.97 -10.21
CA THR A 136 -2.33 15.95 -10.37
C THR A 136 -2.90 14.54 -10.56
N THR A 137 -2.09 13.67 -11.15
CA THR A 137 -2.46 12.30 -11.58
C THR A 137 -3.19 11.46 -10.52
N SER A 138 -2.87 11.67 -9.26
CA SER A 138 -3.38 10.88 -8.14
C SER A 138 -4.17 11.71 -7.14
N SER A 139 -4.56 12.91 -7.52
CA SER A 139 -5.53 13.68 -6.75
C SER A 139 -6.88 12.96 -6.71
N ASP A 140 -7.63 13.18 -5.65
CA ASP A 140 -8.98 12.59 -5.54
C ASP A 140 -9.88 13.10 -6.68
N GLU A 141 -9.69 14.36 -7.09
CA GLU A 141 -10.41 15.00 -8.18
C GLU A 141 -10.13 14.35 -9.55
N ALA A 142 -8.87 14.09 -9.88
CA ALA A 142 -8.52 13.42 -11.13
C ALA A 142 -9.03 11.96 -11.16
N MET A 143 -8.95 11.25 -10.04
CA MET A 143 -9.50 9.89 -9.93
C MET A 143 -11.03 9.87 -10.02
N GLU A 144 -11.71 10.88 -9.48
CA GLU A 144 -13.16 11.05 -9.60
C GLU A 144 -13.55 11.33 -11.06
N ALA A 145 -12.82 12.24 -11.73
CA ALA A 145 -13.03 12.50 -13.17
C ALA A 145 -12.89 11.23 -14.00
N VAL A 146 -11.84 10.42 -13.80
CA VAL A 146 -11.67 9.12 -14.49
C VAL A 146 -12.82 8.17 -14.20
N THR A 147 -13.29 8.12 -12.95
CA THR A 147 -14.42 7.26 -12.55
C THR A 147 -15.71 7.71 -13.26
N ASN A 148 -15.97 9.02 -13.31
CA ASN A 148 -17.13 9.60 -13.97
C ASN A 148 -17.04 9.41 -15.49
N MET A 149 -15.85 9.53 -16.10
CA MET A 149 -15.63 9.20 -17.53
C MET A 149 -15.99 7.74 -17.81
N ARG A 150 -15.52 6.80 -16.97
CA ARG A 150 -15.85 5.37 -17.13
C ARG A 150 -17.33 5.07 -16.98
N ALA A 151 -18.07 5.85 -16.20
CA ALA A 151 -19.51 5.66 -15.99
C ALA A 151 -20.35 6.04 -17.21
N ILE A 152 -19.83 6.87 -18.11
CA ILE A 152 -20.56 7.35 -19.30
C ILE A 152 -20.08 6.72 -20.62
N VAL A 153 -19.05 5.88 -20.58
CA VAL A 153 -18.52 5.18 -21.76
C VAL A 153 -19.04 3.76 -21.86
N ASP A 154 -19.15 3.28 -23.11
CA ASP A 154 -19.46 1.91 -23.44
C ASP A 154 -18.19 1.05 -23.61
N LYS A 155 -18.36 -0.22 -23.89
CA LYS A 155 -17.27 -1.21 -24.09
C LYS A 155 -16.31 -0.90 -25.24
N GLN A 156 -16.64 0.08 -26.08
CA GLN A 156 -15.83 0.54 -27.21
C GLN A 156 -14.81 1.63 -26.82
N CYS A 157 -14.82 2.08 -25.56
CA CYS A 157 -13.97 3.17 -25.11
C CYS A 157 -13.01 2.69 -24.00
N PHE A 158 -11.74 2.95 -24.18
CA PHE A 158 -10.66 2.50 -23.31
C PHE A 158 -9.90 3.71 -22.78
N ILE A 159 -9.98 3.94 -21.46
CA ILE A 159 -9.33 5.08 -20.81
C ILE A 159 -7.99 4.60 -20.23
N SER A 160 -6.90 4.98 -20.92
CA SER A 160 -5.52 4.64 -20.56
C SER A 160 -4.81 5.81 -19.86
N GLY A 161 -3.59 5.57 -19.44
CA GLY A 161 -2.75 6.57 -18.77
C GLY A 161 -2.64 6.38 -17.28
N MET A 162 -1.72 7.14 -16.65
CA MET A 162 -1.38 6.94 -15.25
C MET A 162 -2.55 7.22 -14.30
N SER A 163 -3.43 8.20 -14.59
CA SER A 163 -4.61 8.48 -13.78
C SER A 163 -5.59 7.30 -13.74
N GLY A 164 -5.75 6.58 -14.87
CA GLY A 164 -6.51 5.35 -14.91
C GLY A 164 -5.89 4.24 -14.06
N VAL A 165 -4.57 4.06 -14.15
CA VAL A 165 -3.83 3.08 -13.35
C VAL A 165 -3.96 3.36 -11.85
N VAL A 166 -3.78 4.61 -11.42
CA VAL A 166 -3.90 5.01 -10.01
C VAL A 166 -5.32 4.81 -9.49
N THR A 167 -6.34 5.11 -10.31
CA THR A 167 -7.75 4.87 -9.98
C THR A 167 -8.01 3.38 -9.75
N ASP A 168 -7.46 2.51 -10.62
CA ASP A 168 -7.60 1.06 -10.47
C ASP A 168 -6.86 0.53 -9.24
N ILE A 169 -5.65 1.03 -8.94
CA ILE A 169 -4.92 0.70 -7.71
C ILE A 169 -5.75 1.06 -6.48
N LYS A 170 -6.35 2.26 -6.44
CA LYS A 170 -7.21 2.69 -5.33
C LYS A 170 -8.37 1.72 -5.14
N ASN A 171 -9.10 1.42 -6.22
CA ASN A 171 -10.26 0.53 -6.17
C ASN A 171 -9.87 -0.89 -5.77
N LEU A 172 -8.78 -1.41 -6.32
CA LEU A 172 -8.24 -2.73 -5.98
C LEU A 172 -7.82 -2.81 -4.51
N CYS A 173 -7.10 -1.82 -4.01
CA CYS A 173 -6.71 -1.76 -2.61
C CYS A 173 -7.92 -1.73 -1.66
N LEU A 174 -8.95 -0.94 -1.98
CA LEU A 174 -10.16 -0.88 -1.16
C LEU A 174 -10.92 -2.21 -1.12
N GLN A 175 -10.91 -2.96 -2.21
CA GLN A 175 -11.60 -4.26 -2.31
C GLN A 175 -10.78 -5.40 -1.69
N GLU A 176 -9.49 -5.46 -1.94
CA GLU A 176 -8.65 -6.62 -1.58
C GLU A 176 -8.05 -6.53 -0.19
N LEU A 177 -7.70 -5.32 0.29
CA LEU A 177 -7.05 -5.17 1.60
C LEU A 177 -7.84 -5.81 2.75
N PRO A 178 -9.17 -5.63 2.88
CA PRO A 178 -9.93 -6.30 3.95
C PRO A 178 -9.88 -7.82 3.84
N ILE A 179 -9.88 -8.36 2.63
CA ILE A 179 -9.83 -9.80 2.35
C ILE A 179 -8.47 -10.37 2.79
N TYR A 180 -7.36 -9.74 2.40
CA TYR A 180 -6.03 -10.20 2.79
C TYR A 180 -5.77 -10.09 4.28
N VAL A 181 -6.26 -9.04 4.93
CA VAL A 181 -6.20 -8.91 6.40
C VAL A 181 -7.00 -10.02 7.08
N ALA A 182 -8.20 -10.35 6.58
CA ALA A 182 -9.01 -11.43 7.11
C ALA A 182 -8.34 -12.81 6.92
N ILE A 183 -7.73 -13.06 5.75
CA ILE A 183 -6.97 -14.30 5.48
C ILE A 183 -5.75 -14.38 6.42
N ALA A 184 -4.99 -13.31 6.58
CA ALA A 184 -3.86 -13.28 7.49
C ALA A 184 -4.28 -13.53 8.93
N ALA A 185 -5.39 -12.94 9.38
CA ALA A 185 -5.97 -13.20 10.71
C ALA A 185 -6.42 -14.66 10.86
N LEU A 186 -7.03 -15.24 9.83
CA LEU A 186 -7.46 -16.64 9.83
C LEU A 186 -6.25 -17.59 9.94
N PHE A 187 -5.21 -17.40 9.13
CA PHE A 187 -4.00 -18.21 9.24
C PHE A 187 -3.34 -18.06 10.61
N SER A 188 -3.27 -16.84 11.12
CA SER A 188 -2.74 -16.58 12.46
C SER A 188 -3.56 -17.28 13.54
N PHE A 189 -4.89 -17.26 13.41
CA PHE A 189 -5.79 -18.00 14.31
C PHE A 189 -5.49 -19.50 14.27
N ILE A 190 -5.40 -20.10 13.08
CA ILE A 190 -5.12 -21.53 12.91
C ILE A 190 -3.78 -21.91 13.54
N VAL A 191 -2.72 -21.13 13.28
CA VAL A 191 -1.38 -21.41 13.85
C VAL A 191 -1.40 -21.30 15.37
N LEU A 192 -2.03 -20.26 15.92
CA LEU A 192 -2.18 -20.08 17.36
C LEU A 192 -3.02 -21.19 18.00
N GLU A 193 -4.00 -21.71 17.30
CA GLU A 193 -4.83 -22.81 17.80
C GLU A 193 -4.06 -24.13 17.83
N ILE A 194 -3.26 -24.42 16.81
CA ILE A 194 -2.39 -25.60 16.76
C ILE A 194 -1.33 -25.59 17.87
N THR A 195 -0.80 -24.40 18.18
CA THR A 195 0.25 -24.21 19.20
C THR A 195 -0.29 -23.89 20.60
N GLY A 196 -1.54 -23.49 20.71
CA GLY A 196 -2.20 -23.06 21.93
C GLY A 196 -2.89 -24.20 22.69
N THR A 197 -3.45 -23.86 23.85
CA THR A 197 -4.17 -24.79 24.73
C THR A 197 -5.62 -24.40 24.96
N SER A 198 -6.15 -23.37 24.28
CA SER A 198 -7.51 -22.87 24.45
C SER A 198 -7.98 -22.10 23.24
N PHE A 199 -9.19 -22.39 22.75
CA PHE A 199 -9.82 -21.70 21.61
C PHE A 199 -10.06 -20.20 21.80
N VAL A 200 -10.16 -19.73 23.04
CA VAL A 200 -10.41 -18.32 23.36
C VAL A 200 -9.13 -17.48 23.24
N VAL A 201 -7.97 -18.06 23.51
CA VAL A 201 -6.68 -17.33 23.52
C VAL A 201 -6.35 -16.71 22.18
N PRO A 202 -6.39 -17.41 21.04
CA PRO A 202 -6.17 -16.82 19.71
C PRO A 202 -7.12 -15.65 19.40
N ILE A 203 -8.36 -15.74 19.80
CA ILE A 203 -9.36 -14.67 19.64
C ILE A 203 -8.92 -13.41 20.42
N LEU A 204 -8.51 -13.57 21.67
CA LEU A 204 -8.05 -12.44 22.49
C LEU A 204 -6.77 -11.81 21.95
N PHE A 205 -5.85 -12.62 21.40
CA PHE A 205 -4.65 -12.10 20.76
C PHE A 205 -4.99 -11.27 19.53
N LEU A 206 -5.79 -11.82 18.62
CA LEU A 206 -6.22 -11.12 17.42
C LEU A 206 -7.02 -9.86 17.75
N LEU A 207 -7.86 -9.90 18.79
CA LEU A 207 -8.59 -8.73 19.27
C LEU A 207 -7.62 -7.64 19.77
N CYS A 208 -6.64 -8.00 20.61
CA CYS A 208 -5.65 -7.06 21.11
C CYS A 208 -4.79 -6.45 19.98
N ILE A 209 -4.36 -7.29 19.04
CA ILE A 209 -3.60 -6.83 17.87
C ILE A 209 -4.47 -5.93 16.98
N GLY A 210 -5.73 -6.29 16.75
CA GLY A 210 -6.69 -5.45 15.99
C GLY A 210 -6.88 -4.07 16.63
N ILE A 211 -7.02 -4.01 17.95
CA ILE A 211 -7.05 -2.74 18.70
C ILE A 211 -5.75 -1.94 18.46
N SER A 212 -4.60 -2.60 18.54
CA SER A 212 -3.30 -1.97 18.31
C SER A 212 -3.15 -1.44 16.87
N ILE A 213 -3.61 -2.18 15.87
CA ILE A 213 -3.62 -1.73 14.46
C ILE A 213 -4.52 -0.50 14.29
N LEU A 214 -5.72 -0.51 14.88
CA LEU A 214 -6.62 0.64 14.82
C LEU A 214 -6.03 1.88 15.51
N TYR A 215 -5.32 1.73 16.63
CA TYR A 215 -4.61 2.85 17.26
C TYR A 215 -3.50 3.38 16.37
N ASN A 216 -2.74 2.48 15.75
CA ASN A 216 -1.68 2.87 14.83
C ASN A 216 -2.24 3.61 13.62
N MET A 217 -3.30 3.09 13.00
CA MET A 217 -3.96 3.74 11.86
C MET A 217 -4.58 5.08 12.26
N GLY A 218 -5.29 5.15 13.39
CA GLY A 218 -5.94 6.38 13.84
C GLY A 218 -4.97 7.52 14.19
N THR A 219 -3.79 7.18 14.70
CA THR A 219 -2.76 8.18 15.00
C THR A 219 -2.00 8.68 13.75
N ASN A 220 -2.27 8.12 12.55
CA ASN A 220 -1.71 8.64 11.31
C ASN A 220 -2.28 10.01 10.92
N ILE A 221 -3.42 10.42 11.47
CA ILE A 221 -3.96 11.78 11.30
C ILE A 221 -2.93 12.87 11.63
N PHE A 222 -2.02 12.61 12.57
CA PHE A 222 -0.94 13.54 12.92
C PHE A 222 0.17 13.63 11.86
N LEU A 223 0.20 12.70 10.91
CA LEU A 223 1.11 12.72 9.76
C LEU A 223 0.50 13.43 8.54
N GLY A 224 -0.81 13.73 8.59
CA GLY A 224 -1.59 14.30 7.50
C GLY A 224 -1.99 13.24 6.47
N GLU A 225 -1.03 12.56 5.87
CA GLU A 225 -1.27 11.51 4.88
C GLU A 225 -0.31 10.32 5.05
N ILE A 226 -0.74 9.17 4.54
CA ILE A 226 0.10 7.97 4.43
C ILE A 226 -0.03 7.36 3.04
N SER A 227 1.02 6.65 2.61
CA SER A 227 0.99 5.89 1.35
C SER A 227 0.00 4.73 1.42
N TYR A 228 -0.66 4.44 0.28
CA TYR A 228 -1.49 3.25 0.14
C TYR A 228 -0.69 1.95 0.39
N LEU A 229 0.58 1.90 0.00
CA LEU A 229 1.47 0.77 0.31
C LEU A 229 1.70 0.64 1.81
N THR A 230 1.90 1.76 2.51
CA THR A 230 2.02 1.77 3.97
C THR A 230 0.72 1.27 4.63
N GLN A 231 -0.43 1.73 4.16
CA GLN A 231 -1.73 1.27 4.66
C GLN A 231 -1.91 -0.25 4.50
N ALA A 232 -1.60 -0.77 3.32
CA ALA A 232 -1.74 -2.19 3.01
C ALA A 232 -0.80 -3.07 3.84
N LEU A 233 0.46 -2.66 3.98
CA LEU A 233 1.47 -3.47 4.66
C LEU A 233 1.37 -3.41 6.18
N VAL A 234 1.00 -2.25 6.74
CA VAL A 234 1.03 -2.03 8.20
C VAL A 234 0.14 -3.02 8.94
N ALA A 235 -1.09 -3.27 8.47
CA ALA A 235 -2.01 -4.18 9.14
C ALA A 235 -1.44 -5.61 9.22
N ILE A 236 -0.92 -6.12 8.10
CA ILE A 236 -0.40 -7.50 7.99
C ILE A 236 0.92 -7.64 8.74
N LEU A 237 1.86 -6.70 8.55
CA LEU A 237 3.17 -6.75 9.20
C LEU A 237 3.06 -6.56 10.72
N GLN A 238 2.20 -5.64 11.18
CA GLN A 238 1.99 -5.43 12.60
C GLN A 238 1.38 -6.67 13.26
N LEU A 239 0.46 -7.37 12.60
CA LEU A 239 -0.10 -8.62 13.06
C LEU A 239 1.03 -9.65 13.30
N GLY A 240 1.92 -9.85 12.33
CA GLY A 240 3.04 -10.79 12.44
C GLY A 240 4.03 -10.40 13.55
N VAL A 241 4.45 -9.14 13.60
CA VAL A 241 5.47 -8.67 14.55
C VAL A 241 4.98 -8.67 16.01
N THR A 242 3.70 -8.35 16.24
CA THR A 242 3.19 -8.22 17.63
C THR A 242 2.67 -9.53 18.22
N MET A 243 2.44 -10.55 17.40
CA MET A 243 1.94 -11.85 17.84
C MET A 243 2.91 -12.53 18.79
N ASP A 244 4.20 -12.51 18.49
CA ASP A 244 5.24 -13.15 19.31
C ASP A 244 5.27 -12.61 20.73
N TYR A 245 5.05 -11.31 20.91
CA TYR A 245 4.99 -10.68 22.24
C TYR A 245 3.83 -11.23 23.08
N SER A 246 2.71 -11.50 22.43
CA SER A 246 1.51 -12.07 23.06
C SER A 246 1.74 -13.50 23.53
N ILE A 247 2.42 -14.31 22.73
CA ILE A 247 2.80 -15.69 23.05
C ILE A 247 3.74 -15.71 24.27
N PHE A 248 4.81 -14.91 24.27
CA PHE A 248 5.74 -14.83 25.40
C PHE A 248 5.05 -14.45 26.70
N LEU A 249 4.12 -13.50 26.65
CA LEU A 249 3.38 -13.09 27.84
C LEU A 249 2.49 -14.23 28.37
N LEU A 250 1.78 -14.92 27.48
CA LEU A 250 0.90 -16.03 27.87
C LEU A 250 1.69 -17.19 28.49
N ASP A 251 2.79 -17.60 27.85
CA ASP A 251 3.63 -18.69 28.33
C ASP A 251 4.17 -18.38 29.75
N SER A 252 4.65 -17.15 29.94
CA SER A 252 5.09 -16.68 31.24
C SER A 252 3.94 -16.62 32.24
N PHE A 253 2.73 -16.28 31.85
CA PHE A 253 1.55 -16.28 32.71
C PHE A 253 1.17 -17.70 33.14
N GLU A 254 1.14 -18.65 32.21
CA GLU A 254 0.83 -20.06 32.53
C GLU A 254 1.90 -20.68 33.46
N GLU A 255 3.18 -20.34 33.29
CA GLU A 255 4.24 -20.75 34.20
C GLU A 255 4.06 -20.14 35.60
N ASN A 256 3.80 -18.83 35.70
CA ASN A 256 3.60 -18.16 36.98
C ASN A 256 2.30 -18.58 37.69
N LYS A 257 1.27 -19.01 36.93
CA LYS A 257 0.04 -19.58 37.45
C LYS A 257 0.32 -20.87 38.27
N LYS A 258 1.27 -21.68 37.80
CA LYS A 258 1.74 -22.88 38.57
C LYS A 258 2.49 -22.50 39.83
N ARG A 259 3.24 -21.37 39.82
CA ARG A 259 4.02 -20.87 40.99
C ARG A 259 3.16 -20.18 42.04
N PHE A 260 2.05 -19.58 41.64
CA PHE A 260 1.12 -18.84 42.52
C PHE A 260 -0.31 -19.39 42.40
N PRO A 261 -0.58 -20.63 42.87
CA PRO A 261 -1.91 -21.23 42.78
C PRO A 261 -2.94 -20.36 43.49
N GLY A 262 -4.04 -20.03 42.83
CA GLY A 262 -5.13 -19.23 43.40
C GLY A 262 -4.97 -17.70 43.33
N ASP A 263 -3.78 -17.16 43.09
CA ASP A 263 -3.55 -15.70 42.93
C ASP A 263 -3.16 -15.32 41.50
N LYS A 264 -4.18 -15.25 40.62
CA LYS A 264 -4.02 -14.91 39.18
C LYS A 264 -3.48 -13.51 38.96
N ASN A 265 -3.81 -12.57 39.87
CA ASN A 265 -3.29 -11.18 39.75
C ASN A 265 -1.79 -11.13 40.05
N ARG A 266 -1.34 -11.90 41.00
CA ARG A 266 0.09 -12.03 41.30
C ARG A 266 0.83 -12.76 40.18
N ALA A 267 0.27 -13.84 39.65
CA ALA A 267 0.83 -14.58 38.55
C ALA A 267 1.00 -13.68 37.33
N MET A 268 -0.01 -12.90 36.93
CA MET A 268 0.06 -11.97 35.81
C MET A 268 1.06 -10.84 36.07
N GLY A 269 1.12 -10.29 37.27
CA GLY A 269 2.10 -9.26 37.63
C GLY A 269 3.54 -9.74 37.49
N HIS A 270 3.83 -11.01 37.83
CA HIS A 270 5.14 -11.63 37.62
C HIS A 270 5.38 -11.95 36.14
N ALA A 271 4.37 -12.42 35.41
CA ALA A 271 4.47 -12.67 33.95
C ALA A 271 4.88 -11.41 33.18
N ILE A 272 4.19 -10.30 33.40
CA ILE A 272 4.55 -9.01 32.80
C ILE A 272 5.99 -8.63 33.14
N SER A 273 6.39 -8.74 34.41
CA SER A 273 7.76 -8.39 34.84
C SER A 273 8.84 -9.26 34.21
N ASN A 274 8.58 -10.57 34.07
CA ASN A 274 9.54 -11.52 33.50
C ASN A 274 9.73 -11.33 31.99
N THR A 275 8.66 -11.03 31.27
CA THR A 275 8.68 -10.88 29.80
C THR A 275 8.99 -9.47 29.33
N PHE A 276 8.77 -8.46 30.16
CA PHE A 276 8.92 -7.05 29.78
C PHE A 276 10.29 -6.75 29.15
N LYS A 277 11.38 -7.21 29.79
CA LYS A 277 12.73 -6.96 29.26
C LYS A 277 12.93 -7.59 27.88
N SER A 278 12.46 -8.82 27.68
CA SER A 278 12.60 -9.53 26.41
C SER A 278 11.76 -8.89 25.31
N ILE A 279 10.50 -8.55 25.62
CA ILE A 279 9.58 -7.86 24.68
C ILE A 279 10.17 -6.51 24.27
N VAL A 280 10.60 -5.68 25.23
CA VAL A 280 11.17 -4.36 24.94
C VAL A 280 12.48 -4.46 24.17
N SER A 281 13.37 -5.39 24.52
CA SER A 281 14.63 -5.58 23.80
C SER A 281 14.40 -6.01 22.34
N SER A 282 13.48 -6.93 22.10
CA SER A 282 13.12 -7.36 20.74
C SER A 282 12.46 -6.23 19.96
N SER A 283 11.53 -5.50 20.59
CA SER A 283 10.85 -4.39 19.92
C SER A 283 11.79 -3.22 19.60
N ILE A 284 12.79 -2.91 20.43
CA ILE A 284 13.78 -1.88 20.12
C ILE A 284 14.55 -2.20 18.84
N THR A 285 14.96 -3.46 18.64
CA THR A 285 15.66 -3.86 17.41
C THR A 285 14.76 -3.71 16.18
N THR A 286 13.49 -4.08 16.30
CA THR A 286 12.50 -3.93 15.23
C THR A 286 12.22 -2.45 14.93
N VAL A 287 12.04 -1.63 15.96
CA VAL A 287 11.87 -0.18 15.82
C VAL A 287 13.10 0.46 15.19
N ALA A 288 14.30 0.06 15.58
CA ALA A 288 15.55 0.56 14.98
C ALA A 288 15.64 0.19 13.49
N GLY A 289 15.23 -1.02 13.11
CA GLY A 289 15.16 -1.43 11.70
C GLY A 289 14.20 -0.56 10.89
N PHE A 290 12.99 -0.30 11.40
CA PHE A 290 12.05 0.59 10.73
C PHE A 290 12.50 2.06 10.76
N ALA A 291 13.15 2.51 11.83
CA ALA A 291 13.71 3.87 11.92
C ALA A 291 14.82 4.08 10.88
N ALA A 292 15.59 3.05 10.54
CA ALA A 292 16.59 3.14 9.47
C ALA A 292 15.98 3.48 8.11
N LEU A 293 14.74 3.05 7.81
CA LEU A 293 14.01 3.42 6.60
C LEU A 293 13.74 4.93 6.53
N CYS A 294 13.66 5.61 7.68
CA CYS A 294 13.46 7.06 7.72
C CYS A 294 14.66 7.86 7.17
N LEU A 295 15.81 7.22 7.00
CA LEU A 295 17.01 7.82 6.41
C LEU A 295 17.03 7.72 4.88
N MET A 296 16.07 7.05 4.28
CA MET A 296 15.96 6.96 2.81
C MET A 296 15.59 8.32 2.21
N THR A 297 16.18 8.65 1.07
CA THR A 297 15.79 9.82 0.26
C THR A 297 14.43 9.65 -0.39
N PHE A 298 14.03 8.40 -0.65
CA PHE A 298 12.70 8.05 -1.14
C PHE A 298 11.68 8.13 0.00
N ALA A 299 10.80 9.13 -0.05
CA ALA A 299 9.89 9.47 1.05
C ALA A 299 8.92 8.33 1.44
N LEU A 300 8.64 7.38 0.53
CA LEU A 300 7.87 6.18 0.83
C LEU A 300 8.51 5.34 1.95
N GLY A 301 9.85 5.19 1.92
CA GLY A 301 10.58 4.49 2.97
C GLY A 301 10.42 5.19 4.33
N LYS A 302 10.52 6.52 4.35
CA LYS A 302 10.29 7.34 5.55
C LYS A 302 8.86 7.16 6.09
N ASN A 303 7.86 7.21 5.21
CA ASN A 303 6.45 7.04 5.56
C ASN A 303 6.21 5.67 6.20
N LEU A 304 6.62 4.59 5.53
CA LEU A 304 6.53 3.23 6.02
C LEU A 304 7.29 3.05 7.36
N GLY A 305 8.52 3.57 7.43
CA GLY A 305 9.37 3.50 8.60
C GLY A 305 8.74 4.09 9.85
N ILE A 306 8.19 5.32 9.75
CA ILE A 306 7.52 6.00 10.87
C ILE A 306 6.29 5.22 11.32
N VAL A 307 5.41 4.84 10.39
CA VAL A 307 4.14 4.18 10.72
C VAL A 307 4.38 2.80 11.32
N MET A 308 5.36 2.04 10.80
CA MET A 308 5.71 0.73 11.33
C MET A 308 6.40 0.82 12.69
N ALA A 309 7.38 1.72 12.87
CA ALA A 309 8.04 1.91 14.16
C ALA A 309 7.03 2.29 15.26
N LYS A 310 6.13 3.23 14.95
CA LYS A 310 5.02 3.63 15.82
C LYS A 310 4.09 2.45 16.12
N GLY A 311 3.76 1.65 15.12
CA GLY A 311 2.92 0.46 15.24
C GLY A 311 3.50 -0.57 16.20
N VAL A 312 4.81 -0.83 16.14
CA VAL A 312 5.50 -1.73 17.06
C VAL A 312 5.44 -1.20 18.50
N VAL A 313 5.68 0.09 18.71
CA VAL A 313 5.61 0.71 20.06
C VAL A 313 4.19 0.59 20.63
N ILE A 314 3.17 0.92 19.85
CA ILE A 314 1.76 0.78 20.24
C ILE A 314 1.43 -0.69 20.52
N GLY A 315 1.91 -1.63 19.70
CA GLY A 315 1.75 -3.06 19.88
C GLY A 315 2.30 -3.54 21.21
N VAL A 316 3.50 -3.12 21.58
CA VAL A 316 4.12 -3.43 22.89
C VAL A 316 3.28 -2.88 24.02
N ILE A 317 2.83 -1.64 23.94
CA ILE A 317 1.97 -1.03 24.97
C ILE A 317 0.68 -1.84 25.13
N CYS A 318 0.01 -2.19 24.04
CA CYS A 318 -1.21 -3.01 24.08
C CYS A 318 -0.93 -4.40 24.64
N CYS A 319 0.19 -5.03 24.27
CA CYS A 319 0.59 -6.34 24.75
C CYS A 319 0.83 -6.37 26.27
N VAL A 320 1.43 -5.32 26.86
CA VAL A 320 1.70 -5.29 28.30
C VAL A 320 0.57 -4.69 29.15
N THR A 321 -0.44 -4.08 28.52
CA THR A 321 -1.58 -3.43 29.23
C THR A 321 -2.92 -4.09 28.92
N ILE A 322 -3.35 -4.02 27.67
CA ILE A 322 -4.69 -4.50 27.21
C ILE A 322 -4.76 -6.02 27.23
N LEU A 323 -3.76 -6.70 26.70
CA LEU A 323 -3.75 -8.16 26.60
C LEU A 323 -3.82 -8.84 27.97
N PRO A 324 -3.00 -8.47 28.99
CA PRO A 324 -3.13 -9.03 30.34
C PRO A 324 -4.51 -8.81 30.95
N ALA A 325 -5.08 -7.62 30.71
CA ALA A 325 -6.40 -7.29 31.18
C ALA A 325 -7.48 -8.18 30.54
N LEU A 326 -7.41 -8.39 29.22
CA LEU A 326 -8.30 -9.28 28.47
C LEU A 326 -8.18 -10.73 28.97
N ILE A 327 -6.95 -11.26 29.10
CA ILE A 327 -6.73 -12.63 29.59
C ILE A 327 -7.36 -12.81 30.98
N LEU A 328 -7.22 -11.86 31.90
CA LEU A 328 -7.78 -11.95 33.23
C LEU A 328 -9.30 -11.75 33.27
N VAL A 329 -9.89 -10.97 32.37
CA VAL A 329 -11.35 -10.82 32.25
C VAL A 329 -11.98 -12.09 31.71
N PHE A 330 -11.35 -12.69 30.68
CA PHE A 330 -11.82 -13.89 30.00
C PHE A 330 -11.20 -15.18 30.53
N ASP A 331 -10.63 -15.18 31.73
CA ASP A 331 -9.97 -16.34 32.33
C ASP A 331 -10.92 -17.57 32.47
N LYS A 332 -12.19 -17.35 32.88
CA LYS A 332 -13.18 -18.44 32.97
C LYS A 332 -13.47 -19.10 31.61
N PRO A 333 -13.77 -18.35 30.52
CA PRO A 333 -13.87 -18.90 29.18
C PRO A 333 -12.61 -19.64 28.71
N ILE A 334 -11.42 -19.09 28.99
CA ILE A 334 -10.13 -19.72 28.65
C ILE A 334 -10.02 -21.11 29.30
N GLU A 335 -10.33 -21.21 30.60
CA GLU A 335 -10.26 -22.49 31.32
C GLU A 335 -11.32 -23.49 30.81
N LYS A 336 -12.52 -23.02 30.45
CA LYS A 336 -13.60 -23.87 29.96
C LYS A 336 -13.31 -24.45 28.56
N THR A 337 -12.58 -23.71 27.73
CA THR A 337 -12.25 -24.12 26.34
C THR A 337 -10.86 -24.76 26.23
N ARG A 338 -10.28 -25.17 27.34
CA ARG A 338 -8.93 -25.75 27.36
C ARG A 338 -8.93 -27.13 26.69
N HIS A 339 -7.96 -27.32 25.77
CA HIS A 339 -7.72 -28.57 25.06
C HIS A 339 -6.26 -29.01 25.17
N LYS A 340 -5.97 -30.23 24.75
CA LYS A 340 -4.58 -30.73 24.68
C LYS A 340 -3.86 -30.07 23.50
N LEU A 341 -2.58 -29.74 23.71
CA LEU A 341 -1.70 -29.29 22.62
C LEU A 341 -1.74 -30.26 21.45
N LEU A 342 -2.05 -29.75 20.25
CA LEU A 342 -2.05 -30.53 19.01
C LEU A 342 -0.62 -30.86 18.56
N LEU A 343 0.33 -29.93 18.74
CA LEU A 343 1.75 -30.17 18.54
C LEU A 343 2.33 -30.86 19.77
N SER A 344 2.51 -32.17 19.66
CA SER A 344 3.16 -32.98 20.66
C SER A 344 4.66 -32.64 20.78
N ASN A 345 5.17 -32.85 21.97
CA ASN A 345 6.53 -32.72 22.48
C ASN A 345 7.64 -32.58 21.40
N MET A 346 8.23 -31.39 21.31
CA MET A 346 9.35 -31.08 20.40
C MET A 346 10.72 -31.61 20.91
N ASP A 347 10.74 -32.42 21.98
CA ASP A 347 11.98 -32.93 22.58
C ASP A 347 12.79 -33.76 21.58
N ARG A 348 12.12 -34.61 20.78
CA ARG A 348 12.82 -35.46 19.81
C ARG A 348 13.44 -34.67 18.64
N PRO A 349 12.71 -33.76 17.96
CA PRO A 349 13.31 -32.87 16.96
C PRO A 349 14.42 -31.99 17.52
N SER A 350 14.23 -31.42 18.71
CA SER A 350 15.22 -30.59 19.39
C SER A 350 16.49 -31.38 19.69
N ALA A 351 16.37 -32.57 20.27
CA ALA A 351 17.51 -33.46 20.55
C ALA A 351 18.24 -33.87 19.26
N PHE A 352 17.52 -34.15 18.17
CA PHE A 352 18.11 -34.48 16.88
C PHE A 352 18.90 -33.30 16.30
N ILE A 353 18.34 -32.09 16.30
CA ILE A 353 18.99 -30.87 15.83
C ILE A 353 20.25 -30.59 16.66
N THR A 354 20.12 -30.63 17.99
CA THR A 354 21.24 -30.38 18.91
C THR A 354 22.35 -31.40 18.75
N LYS A 355 22.00 -32.69 18.58
CA LYS A 355 23.00 -33.75 18.36
C LYS A 355 23.77 -33.56 17.07
N HIS A 356 23.13 -33.05 16.01
CA HIS A 356 23.73 -32.91 14.68
C HIS A 356 24.03 -31.44 14.32
N TYR A 357 24.27 -30.56 15.29
CA TYR A 357 24.44 -29.11 15.06
C TYR A 357 25.51 -28.76 14.03
N LYS A 358 26.62 -29.56 13.95
CA LYS A 358 27.67 -29.35 12.96
C LYS A 358 27.19 -29.59 11.51
N VAL A 359 26.34 -30.60 11.32
CA VAL A 359 25.75 -30.89 10.00
C VAL A 359 24.82 -29.75 9.58
N TRP A 360 23.97 -29.26 10.49
CA TRP A 360 23.11 -28.14 10.23
C TRP A 360 23.88 -26.84 9.90
N LEU A 361 25.00 -26.60 10.62
CA LEU A 361 25.90 -25.49 10.31
C LEU A 361 26.47 -25.60 8.90
N ILE A 362 26.95 -26.79 8.49
CA ILE A 362 27.47 -26.99 7.13
C ILE A 362 26.37 -26.79 6.09
N ILE A 363 25.19 -27.37 6.29
CA ILE A 363 24.04 -27.17 5.39
C ILE A 363 23.73 -25.69 5.23
N PHE A 364 23.68 -24.94 6.34
CA PHE A 364 23.45 -23.50 6.31
C PHE A 364 24.51 -22.75 5.49
N LEU A 365 25.79 -23.05 5.71
CA LEU A 365 26.87 -22.43 4.95
C LEU A 365 26.82 -22.78 3.45
N VAL A 366 26.49 -24.03 3.12
CA VAL A 366 26.32 -24.45 1.72
C VAL A 366 25.15 -23.74 1.06
N MET A 367 24.04 -23.54 1.78
CA MET A 367 22.86 -22.82 1.27
C MET A 367 23.12 -21.33 1.01
N LEU A 368 24.16 -20.72 1.61
CA LEU A 368 24.54 -19.35 1.32
C LEU A 368 24.98 -19.14 -0.14
N PHE A 369 25.64 -20.13 -0.76
CA PHE A 369 26.10 -20.00 -2.16
C PHE A 369 24.95 -19.82 -3.13
N PRO A 370 23.94 -20.71 -3.19
CA PRO A 370 22.78 -20.48 -4.06
C PRO A 370 21.99 -19.23 -3.68
N ALA A 371 21.93 -18.85 -2.41
CA ALA A 371 21.25 -17.62 -1.98
C ALA A 371 21.96 -16.36 -2.52
N ILE A 372 23.28 -16.27 -2.40
CA ILE A 372 24.07 -15.16 -2.92
C ILE A 372 23.97 -15.11 -4.45
N HIS A 373 24.08 -16.29 -5.12
CA HIS A 373 23.95 -16.36 -6.58
C HIS A 373 22.56 -15.90 -7.05
N GLY A 374 21.51 -16.34 -6.38
CA GLY A 374 20.14 -15.90 -6.67
C GLY A 374 19.94 -14.40 -6.48
N ASN A 375 20.46 -13.84 -5.38
CA ASN A 375 20.37 -12.41 -5.11
C ASN A 375 21.09 -11.56 -6.17
N ASN A 376 22.27 -11.99 -6.62
CA ASN A 376 23.04 -11.27 -7.65
C ASN A 376 22.40 -11.32 -9.05
N ASN A 377 21.56 -12.32 -9.31
CA ASN A 377 20.83 -12.47 -10.56
C ASN A 377 19.39 -11.95 -10.49
N LEU A 378 18.99 -11.35 -9.37
CA LEU A 378 17.66 -10.79 -9.20
C LEU A 378 17.53 -9.54 -10.08
N LYS A 379 16.54 -9.50 -10.96
CA LYS A 379 16.21 -8.32 -11.74
C LYS A 379 15.14 -7.53 -10.98
N ASN A 380 15.46 -6.29 -10.63
CA ASN A 380 14.48 -5.38 -10.05
C ASN A 380 13.46 -4.99 -11.13
N TYR A 381 12.20 -5.03 -10.76
CA TYR A 381 11.10 -4.73 -11.63
C TYR A 381 10.51 -3.36 -11.24
N TYR A 382 10.52 -2.42 -12.19
CA TYR A 382 10.10 -1.04 -11.94
C TYR A 382 8.75 -0.69 -12.59
N ASN A 383 8.19 -1.55 -13.44
CA ASN A 383 6.92 -1.30 -14.12
C ASN A 383 5.74 -1.70 -13.23
N ILE A 384 5.17 -0.74 -12.53
CA ILE A 384 4.08 -0.97 -11.58
C ILE A 384 2.79 -1.37 -12.29
N ASP A 385 2.50 -0.74 -13.42
CA ASP A 385 1.34 -1.05 -14.27
C ASP A 385 1.29 -2.52 -14.67
N LYS A 386 2.43 -3.09 -15.08
CA LYS A 386 2.52 -4.51 -15.48
C LYS A 386 2.45 -5.50 -14.31
N SER A 387 2.57 -5.03 -13.05
CA SER A 387 2.37 -5.87 -11.87
C SER A 387 0.90 -6.04 -11.49
N LEU A 388 0.03 -5.21 -12.05
CA LEU A 388 -1.41 -5.26 -11.83
C LEU A 388 -2.07 -6.36 -12.66
N PRO A 389 -3.24 -6.89 -12.25
CA PRO A 389 -4.00 -7.85 -13.05
C PRO A 389 -4.29 -7.33 -14.46
N SER A 390 -4.05 -8.16 -15.47
CA SER A 390 -4.30 -7.80 -16.88
C SER A 390 -5.76 -7.51 -17.21
N THR A 391 -6.67 -7.87 -16.30
CA THR A 391 -8.12 -7.67 -16.45
C THR A 391 -8.59 -6.29 -15.98
N LEU A 392 -7.73 -5.48 -15.40
CA LEU A 392 -8.08 -4.12 -15.00
C LEU A 392 -8.28 -3.22 -16.20
N ASP A 393 -9.24 -2.31 -16.10
CA ASP A 393 -9.62 -1.41 -17.20
C ASP A 393 -8.42 -0.62 -17.74
N SER A 394 -7.54 -0.12 -16.87
CA SER A 394 -6.33 0.60 -17.26
C SER A 394 -5.34 -0.28 -18.03
N ASN A 395 -5.16 -1.55 -17.64
CA ASN A 395 -4.26 -2.47 -18.32
C ASN A 395 -4.83 -2.89 -19.70
N VAL A 396 -6.14 -3.14 -19.77
CA VAL A 396 -6.82 -3.39 -21.04
C VAL A 396 -6.69 -2.17 -21.97
N ALA A 397 -6.88 -0.95 -21.43
CA ALA A 397 -6.76 0.28 -22.20
C ALA A 397 -5.31 0.55 -22.66
N ASN A 398 -4.31 0.29 -21.80
CA ASN A 398 -2.90 0.43 -22.17
C ASN A 398 -2.50 -0.61 -23.24
N ALA A 399 -3.00 -1.86 -23.15
CA ALA A 399 -2.78 -2.86 -24.18
C ALA A 399 -3.40 -2.43 -25.52
N LYS A 400 -4.62 -1.89 -25.52
CA LYS A 400 -5.27 -1.35 -26.71
C LYS A 400 -4.50 -0.19 -27.33
N LEU A 401 -4.02 0.74 -26.50
CA LEU A 401 -3.18 1.84 -26.95
C LEU A 401 -1.89 1.34 -27.62
N GLN A 402 -1.26 0.31 -27.03
CA GLN A 402 -0.07 -0.30 -27.60
C GLN A 402 -0.36 -1.06 -28.90
N GLU A 403 -1.40 -1.89 -28.93
CA GLU A 403 -1.74 -2.72 -30.10
C GLU A 403 -2.19 -1.89 -31.28
N THR A 404 -3.06 -0.87 -31.06
CA THR A 404 -3.68 -0.09 -32.11
C THR A 404 -2.82 1.09 -32.57
N PHE A 405 -2.25 1.84 -31.63
CA PHE A 405 -1.46 3.05 -31.91
C PHE A 405 0.05 2.84 -31.78
N ASP A 406 0.49 1.64 -31.33
CA ASP A 406 1.90 1.31 -31.03
C ASP A 406 2.53 2.33 -30.08
N MET A 407 1.77 2.73 -29.06
CA MET A 407 2.16 3.67 -28.02
C MET A 407 2.27 2.95 -26.68
N ASN A 408 3.43 3.08 -26.02
CA ASN A 408 3.64 2.52 -24.68
C ASN A 408 3.64 3.61 -23.60
N ASN A 409 4.39 4.68 -23.83
CA ASN A 409 4.56 5.78 -22.89
C ASN A 409 4.48 7.12 -23.61
N VAL A 410 3.87 8.08 -22.95
CA VAL A 410 3.83 9.47 -23.42
C VAL A 410 4.60 10.34 -22.44
N HIS A 411 5.50 11.14 -22.97
CA HIS A 411 6.27 12.10 -22.21
C HIS A 411 5.95 13.52 -22.67
N MET A 412 5.71 14.41 -21.72
CA MET A 412 5.57 15.84 -21.99
C MET A 412 6.92 16.53 -21.76
N VAL A 413 7.40 17.24 -22.79
CA VAL A 413 8.64 18.01 -22.73
C VAL A 413 8.27 19.48 -22.59
N LEU A 414 8.66 20.09 -21.47
CA LEU A 414 8.39 21.50 -21.20
C LEU A 414 9.56 22.36 -21.67
N LEU A 415 9.26 23.40 -22.42
CA LEU A 415 10.22 24.31 -23.00
C LEU A 415 10.19 25.67 -22.32
N LYS A 416 11.34 26.32 -22.22
CA LYS A 416 11.39 27.73 -21.78
C LYS A 416 10.73 28.64 -22.81
N LYS A 417 9.99 29.63 -22.33
CA LYS A 417 9.38 30.67 -23.17
C LYS A 417 10.46 31.46 -23.89
N GLY A 418 10.25 31.73 -25.18
CA GLY A 418 11.14 32.59 -25.99
C GLY A 418 12.01 31.85 -27.01
N LEU A 419 11.86 30.53 -27.18
CA LEU A 419 12.47 29.81 -28.31
C LEU A 419 11.79 30.21 -29.62
N THR A 420 12.62 30.38 -30.65
CA THR A 420 12.11 30.63 -32.01
C THR A 420 11.50 29.36 -32.60
N SER A 421 10.58 29.51 -33.59
CA SER A 421 9.99 28.36 -34.27
C SER A 421 11.03 27.42 -34.89
N LYS A 422 12.18 27.97 -35.32
CA LYS A 422 13.29 27.18 -35.86
C LYS A 422 13.95 26.32 -34.76
N GLU A 423 14.23 26.90 -33.61
CA GLU A 423 14.79 26.16 -32.47
C GLU A 423 13.86 25.08 -31.96
N LYS A 424 12.55 25.34 -31.91
CA LYS A 424 11.54 24.35 -31.56
C LYS A 424 11.51 23.18 -32.58
N THR A 425 11.55 23.47 -33.89
CA THR A 425 11.59 22.43 -34.93
C THR A 425 12.85 21.58 -34.83
N GLU A 426 14.02 22.22 -34.72
CA GLU A 426 15.31 21.51 -34.56
C GLU A 426 15.32 20.59 -33.33
N MET A 427 14.71 21.02 -32.23
CA MET A 427 14.61 20.21 -31.03
C MET A 427 13.63 19.04 -31.21
N LEU A 428 12.49 19.28 -31.87
CA LEU A 428 11.54 18.20 -32.18
C LEU A 428 12.17 17.13 -33.08
N ASP A 429 12.98 17.56 -34.06
CA ASP A 429 13.70 16.62 -34.91
C ASP A 429 14.74 15.83 -34.13
N GLN A 430 15.48 16.48 -33.22
CA GLN A 430 16.42 15.79 -32.35
C GLN A 430 15.72 14.79 -31.41
N ILE A 431 14.53 15.11 -30.90
CA ILE A 431 13.73 14.19 -30.08
C ILE A 431 13.27 12.98 -30.90
N LYS A 432 12.86 13.21 -32.17
CA LYS A 432 12.44 12.10 -33.06
C LYS A 432 13.59 11.17 -33.41
N ASP A 433 14.82 11.66 -33.44
CA ASP A 433 16.02 10.87 -33.73
C ASP A 433 16.50 10.02 -32.53
N VAL A 434 15.89 10.19 -31.33
CA VAL A 434 16.21 9.37 -30.16
C VAL A 434 15.64 7.96 -30.37
N ASP A 435 16.47 6.96 -30.19
CA ASP A 435 16.07 5.55 -30.30
C ASP A 435 14.93 5.24 -29.30
N GLY A 436 13.84 4.65 -29.79
CA GLY A 436 12.65 4.37 -29.02
C GLY A 436 11.57 5.48 -29.03
N VAL A 437 11.84 6.65 -29.63
CA VAL A 437 10.82 7.69 -29.86
C VAL A 437 10.15 7.45 -31.22
N LYS A 438 8.85 7.22 -31.21
CA LYS A 438 8.07 6.99 -32.44
C LYS A 438 7.68 8.30 -33.13
N TRP A 439 7.26 9.28 -32.35
CA TRP A 439 6.89 10.61 -32.83
C TRP A 439 7.02 11.67 -31.74
N ALA A 440 7.21 12.89 -32.12
CA ALA A 440 7.17 14.06 -31.25
C ALA A 440 6.32 15.15 -31.90
N LEU A 441 5.47 15.78 -31.11
CA LEU A 441 4.63 16.92 -31.49
C LEU A 441 4.97 18.13 -30.68
N GLY A 442 5.03 19.29 -31.32
CA GLY A 442 5.08 20.59 -30.66
C GLY A 442 3.75 21.31 -30.82
N MET A 443 3.23 21.87 -29.74
CA MET A 443 2.16 22.86 -29.80
C MET A 443 2.80 24.24 -29.75
N ASP A 444 2.51 25.07 -30.79
CA ASP A 444 2.93 26.47 -30.87
C ASP A 444 2.04 27.38 -30.06
#